data_6ed7c1bbd0575c81a2ea61bcf3c0491c
#
_entry.id   6ed7c1bbd0575c81a2ea61bcf3c0491c
#
_cell.length_a   1.000
_cell.length_b   1.000
_cell.length_c   1.000
_cell.angle_alpha   90.00
_cell.angle_beta   90.00
_cell.angle_gamma   90.00
#
_symmetry.space_group_name_H-M   'P 1'
#
loop_
_entity.id
_entity.type
_entity.pdbx_description
1 polymer ?
#
loop_
_entity_poly.entity_id
_entity_poly.type
_entity_poly.pdbx_seq_one_letter_code
_entity_poly.pdbx_strand_id
1 'polypeptide(L)'
;LMRSSAASDVYKRQIFDLNAKILNREKGYMIYIKEAEKISDFIKILGANNAVMYYENVRIYRDQKNKTNRLNNMEQANIDRVFETANEQLRQIKIIEDNNGMDLLDDRTKLAVRYRKEYPETSLKELAEIITLETGKSLSKSGINHRFRKVRELAASFEKMNKKD
;
A
#
# COMPACT_ATOMS: atom_id res chain seq x y z
N LEU A 1 -3.18 39.36 40.65
CA LEU A 1 -1.90 38.97 39.97
C LEU A 1 -2.03 37.72 39.10
N MET A 2 -2.79 36.71 39.48
CA MET A 2 -2.98 35.48 38.66
C MET A 2 -3.84 35.68 37.40
N ARG A 3 -4.80 36.62 37.39
CA ARG A 3 -5.62 36.92 36.21
C ARG A 3 -4.85 37.63 35.10
N SER A 4 -3.85 38.43 35.44
CA SER A 4 -2.99 39.11 34.46
C SER A 4 -2.07 38.17 33.69
N SER A 5 -1.57 37.08 34.33
CA SER A 5 -0.70 36.13 33.68
C SER A 5 -1.46 35.27 32.66
N ALA A 6 -2.67 34.82 33.01
CA ALA A 6 -3.49 33.99 32.11
C ALA A 6 -3.93 34.76 30.84
N ALA A 7 -4.31 36.05 30.98
CA ALA A 7 -4.66 36.93 29.86
C ALA A 7 -3.44 37.19 28.97
N SER A 8 -2.26 37.42 29.56
CA SER A 8 -1.00 37.59 28.82
C SER A 8 -0.61 36.33 28.06
N ASP A 9 -0.84 35.14 28.63
CA ASP A 9 -0.53 33.86 27.99
C ASP A 9 -1.50 33.50 26.86
N VAL A 10 -2.78 33.87 26.99
CA VAL A 10 -3.76 33.77 25.91
C VAL A 10 -3.41 34.73 24.78
N TYR A 11 -3.03 35.97 25.11
CA TYR A 11 -2.63 36.98 24.11
C TYR A 11 -1.37 36.58 23.35
N LYS A 12 -0.34 36.05 24.02
CA LYS A 12 0.89 35.56 23.40
C LYS A 12 0.61 34.37 22.49
N ARG A 13 -0.28 33.45 22.85
CA ARG A 13 -0.71 32.34 22.02
C ARG A 13 -1.41 32.78 20.73
N GLN A 14 -2.25 33.83 20.82
CA GLN A 14 -2.95 34.39 19.67
C GLN A 14 -2.01 35.11 18.71
N ILE A 15 -1.03 35.88 19.24
CA ILE A 15 -0.07 36.64 18.42
C ILE A 15 0.82 35.71 17.60
N PHE A 16 1.28 34.60 18.18
CA PHE A 16 2.22 33.69 17.51
C PHE A 16 1.55 32.49 16.86
N ASP A 17 0.23 32.37 16.99
CA ASP A 17 -0.56 31.23 16.41
C ASP A 17 0.10 29.89 16.66
N LEU A 18 0.66 29.67 17.86
CA LEU A 18 1.43 28.45 18.18
C LEU A 18 0.56 27.22 18.44
N ASN A 19 -0.75 27.38 18.48
CA ASN A 19 -1.71 26.31 18.76
C ASN A 19 -1.33 25.43 19.98
N ALA A 20 -0.76 26.10 21.01
CA ALA A 20 -0.27 25.46 22.20
C ALA A 20 -1.42 25.01 23.09
N LYS A 21 -1.36 23.75 23.56
CA LYS A 21 -2.36 23.15 24.45
C LYS A 21 -1.84 23.08 25.88
N ILE A 22 -2.72 23.36 26.85
CA ILE A 22 -2.43 23.24 28.27
C ILE A 22 -3.04 21.93 28.79
N LEU A 23 -2.23 21.14 29.45
CA LEU A 23 -2.67 19.97 30.21
C LEU A 23 -2.51 20.24 31.70
N ASN A 24 -3.57 19.95 32.46
CA ASN A 24 -3.54 19.96 33.90
C ASN A 24 -2.87 18.70 34.43
N ARG A 25 -1.89 18.82 35.30
CA ARG A 25 -1.18 17.73 35.96
C ARG A 25 -1.31 17.91 37.48
N GLU A 26 -1.13 16.82 38.25
CA GLU A 26 -1.24 16.85 39.72
C GLU A 26 -0.34 17.90 40.41
N LYS A 27 0.83 18.19 39.83
CA LYS A 27 1.83 19.13 40.36
C LYS A 27 1.96 20.43 39.58
N GLY A 28 1.00 20.75 38.66
CA GLY A 28 1.05 21.99 37.87
C GLY A 28 0.50 21.83 36.47
N TYR A 29 0.88 22.73 35.58
CA TYR A 29 0.44 22.78 34.20
C TYR A 29 1.56 22.40 33.26
N MET A 30 1.25 21.60 32.23
CA MET A 30 2.15 21.31 31.13
C MET A 30 1.61 21.97 29.85
N ILE A 31 2.48 22.72 29.15
CA ILE A 31 2.17 23.28 27.83
C ILE A 31 2.87 22.44 26.79
N TYR A 32 2.14 22.06 25.74
CA TYR A 32 2.77 21.36 24.62
C TYR A 32 2.26 21.88 23.28
N ILE A 33 3.13 21.82 22.27
CA ILE A 33 2.86 22.11 20.88
C ILE A 33 2.99 20.79 20.12
N LYS A 34 1.98 20.46 19.30
CA LYS A 34 1.93 19.19 18.59
C LYS A 34 2.39 19.32 17.13
N GLU A 35 2.11 20.44 16.51
CA GLU A 35 2.38 20.69 15.11
C GLU A 35 3.85 21.02 14.88
N ALA A 36 4.51 20.26 13.98
CA ALA A 36 5.94 20.37 13.75
C ALA A 36 6.38 21.78 13.29
N GLU A 37 5.57 22.45 12.47
CA GLU A 37 5.83 23.82 12.02
C GLU A 37 5.77 24.81 13.18
N LYS A 38 4.76 24.65 14.04
CA LYS A 38 4.60 25.51 15.23
C LYS A 38 5.71 25.31 16.27
N ILE A 39 6.26 24.08 16.35
CA ILE A 39 7.46 23.82 17.18
C ILE A 39 8.65 24.56 16.60
N SER A 40 8.87 24.54 15.30
CA SER A 40 9.93 25.29 14.63
C SER A 40 9.79 26.79 14.86
N ASP A 41 8.58 27.33 14.69
CA ASP A 41 8.29 28.74 14.93
C ASP A 41 8.52 29.13 16.39
N PHE A 42 8.14 28.29 17.34
CA PHE A 42 8.42 28.51 18.76
C PHE A 42 9.93 28.59 19.04
N ILE A 43 10.72 27.67 18.48
CA ILE A 43 12.17 27.67 18.67
C ILE A 43 12.80 28.92 18.03
N LYS A 44 12.28 29.38 16.87
CA LYS A 44 12.72 30.64 16.23
C LYS A 44 12.43 31.88 17.12
N ILE A 45 11.24 31.91 17.72
CA ILE A 45 10.85 33.02 18.64
C ILE A 45 11.81 33.07 19.85
N LEU A 46 12.32 31.95 20.31
CA LEU A 46 13.32 31.87 21.38
C LEU A 46 14.73 32.31 20.93
N GLY A 47 14.95 32.58 19.64
CA GLY A 47 16.26 32.93 19.09
C GLY A 47 17.24 31.79 19.03
N ALA A 48 16.79 30.55 19.22
CA ALA A 48 17.64 29.36 19.29
C ALA A 48 17.95 28.81 17.88
N ASN A 49 18.63 29.58 17.02
CA ASN A 49 18.84 29.26 15.61
C ASN A 49 19.48 27.90 15.36
N ASN A 50 20.47 27.50 16.17
CA ASN A 50 21.10 26.17 16.05
C ASN A 50 20.11 25.03 16.34
N ALA A 51 19.20 25.23 17.31
CA ALA A 51 18.15 24.27 17.63
C ALA A 51 17.11 24.18 16.52
N VAL A 52 16.79 25.28 15.83
CA VAL A 52 15.94 25.26 14.64
C VAL A 52 16.54 24.38 13.55
N MET A 53 17.82 24.60 13.21
CA MET A 53 18.51 23.82 12.18
C MET A 53 18.55 22.33 12.52
N TYR A 54 18.86 22.00 13.77
CA TYR A 54 18.85 20.60 14.22
C TYR A 54 17.43 19.98 14.14
N TYR A 55 16.42 20.71 14.60
CA TYR A 55 15.02 20.25 14.57
C TYR A 55 14.53 19.98 13.14
N GLU A 56 14.78 20.92 12.22
CA GLU A 56 14.38 20.76 10.81
C GLU A 56 15.13 19.59 10.15
N ASN A 57 16.41 19.39 10.40
CA ASN A 57 17.15 18.25 9.88
C ASN A 57 16.56 16.91 10.37
N VAL A 58 16.24 16.81 11.67
CA VAL A 58 15.60 15.61 12.23
C VAL A 58 14.20 15.40 11.61
N ARG A 59 13.44 16.45 11.39
CA ARG A 59 12.12 16.41 10.74
C ARG A 59 12.23 15.88 9.31
N ILE A 60 13.11 16.46 8.50
CA ILE A 60 13.35 16.04 7.12
C ILE A 60 13.76 14.56 7.06
N TYR A 61 14.69 14.14 7.92
CA TYR A 61 15.12 12.74 7.98
C TYR A 61 13.96 11.79 8.33
N ARG A 62 13.13 12.13 9.32
CA ARG A 62 11.95 11.32 9.69
C ARG A 62 10.94 11.23 8.56
N ASP A 63 10.66 12.34 7.89
CA ASP A 63 9.71 12.39 6.78
C ASP A 63 10.20 11.55 5.59
N GLN A 64 11.48 11.63 5.25
CA GLN A 64 12.09 10.79 4.22
C GLN A 64 12.01 9.31 4.58
N LYS A 65 12.38 8.95 5.82
CA LYS A 65 12.29 7.58 6.31
C LYS A 65 10.85 7.04 6.25
N ASN A 66 9.87 7.83 6.70
CA ASN A 66 8.47 7.45 6.66
C ASN A 66 7.98 7.28 5.21
N LYS A 67 8.38 8.16 4.30
CA LYS A 67 8.04 8.06 2.87
C LYS A 67 8.62 6.80 2.26
N THR A 68 9.89 6.51 2.51
CA THR A 68 10.56 5.30 2.03
C THR A 68 9.89 4.03 2.58
N ASN A 69 9.57 3.99 3.88
CA ASN A 69 8.88 2.84 4.47
C ASN A 69 7.49 2.63 3.85
N ARG A 70 6.74 3.70 3.57
CA ARG A 70 5.44 3.60 2.89
C ARG A 70 5.58 3.06 1.47
N LEU A 71 6.59 3.51 0.71
CA LEU A 71 6.86 3.00 -0.64
C LEU A 71 7.22 1.51 -0.60
N ASN A 72 8.14 1.12 0.26
CA ASN A 72 8.54 -0.28 0.41
C ASN A 72 7.34 -1.17 0.80
N ASN A 73 6.50 -0.73 1.73
CA ASN A 73 5.30 -1.47 2.11
C ASN A 73 4.30 -1.60 0.96
N MET A 74 4.17 -0.56 0.12
CA MET A 74 3.31 -0.61 -1.07
C MET A 74 3.86 -1.58 -2.12
N GLU A 75 5.17 -1.55 -2.38
CA GLU A 75 5.82 -2.46 -3.31
C GLU A 75 5.72 -3.90 -2.83
N GLN A 76 6.00 -4.15 -1.56
CA GLN A 76 5.84 -5.49 -0.97
C GLN A 76 4.41 -6.00 -1.09
N ALA A 77 3.41 -5.19 -0.74
CA ALA A 77 2.02 -5.57 -0.86
C ALA A 77 1.58 -5.82 -2.33
N ASN A 78 2.20 -5.15 -3.30
CA ASN A 78 1.97 -5.43 -4.72
C ASN A 78 2.57 -6.77 -5.12
N ILE A 79 3.79 -7.07 -4.70
CA ILE A 79 4.46 -8.34 -4.95
C ILE A 79 3.64 -9.49 -4.35
N ASP A 80 3.25 -9.38 -3.08
CA ASP A 80 2.46 -10.39 -2.38
C ASP A 80 1.14 -10.68 -3.13
N ARG A 81 0.42 -9.67 -3.58
CA ARG A 81 -0.80 -9.83 -4.39
C ARG A 81 -0.56 -10.53 -5.73
N VAL A 82 0.58 -10.27 -6.37
CA VAL A 82 0.95 -10.95 -7.61
C VAL A 82 1.16 -12.43 -7.35
N PHE A 83 1.93 -12.78 -6.30
CA PHE A 83 2.17 -14.17 -5.89
C PHE A 83 0.88 -14.89 -5.49
N GLU A 84 0.05 -14.29 -4.65
CA GLU A 84 -1.24 -14.87 -4.25
C GLU A 84 -2.14 -15.15 -5.46
N THR A 85 -2.23 -14.17 -6.38
CA THR A 85 -3.02 -14.31 -7.61
C THR A 85 -2.47 -15.43 -8.49
N ALA A 86 -1.16 -15.50 -8.66
CA ALA A 86 -0.51 -16.51 -9.49
C ALA A 86 -0.68 -17.91 -8.90
N ASN A 87 -0.47 -18.07 -7.61
CA ASN A 87 -0.65 -19.34 -6.91
C ASN A 87 -2.10 -19.84 -6.98
N GLU A 88 -3.06 -18.94 -6.79
CA GLU A 88 -4.48 -19.30 -6.91
C GLU A 88 -4.83 -19.73 -8.34
N GLN A 89 -4.29 -19.05 -9.36
CA GLN A 89 -4.46 -19.45 -10.76
C GLN A 89 -3.86 -20.83 -11.04
N LEU A 90 -2.65 -21.11 -10.54
CA LEU A 90 -2.01 -22.43 -10.68
C LEU A 90 -2.81 -23.51 -9.96
N ARG A 91 -3.35 -23.25 -8.77
CA ARG A 91 -4.24 -24.16 -8.06
C ARG A 91 -5.49 -24.49 -8.88
N GLN A 92 -6.12 -23.45 -9.46
CA GLN A 92 -7.31 -23.63 -10.31
C GLN A 92 -7.01 -24.41 -11.57
N ILE A 93 -5.86 -24.17 -12.21
CA ILE A 93 -5.38 -24.93 -13.36
C ILE A 93 -5.23 -26.40 -12.99
N LYS A 94 -4.59 -26.70 -11.85
CA LYS A 94 -4.40 -28.06 -11.37
C LYS A 94 -5.72 -28.79 -11.16
N ILE A 95 -6.73 -28.14 -10.58
CA ILE A 95 -8.07 -28.72 -10.40
C ILE A 95 -8.67 -29.12 -11.76
N ILE A 96 -8.52 -28.27 -12.78
CA ILE A 96 -9.03 -28.56 -14.12
C ILE A 96 -8.26 -29.74 -14.77
N GLU A 97 -6.94 -29.79 -14.60
CA GLU A 97 -6.11 -30.90 -15.10
C GLU A 97 -6.47 -32.23 -14.43
N ASP A 98 -6.60 -32.23 -13.11
CA ASP A 98 -6.94 -33.43 -12.32
C ASP A 98 -8.33 -33.97 -12.69
N ASN A 99 -9.23 -33.16 -13.20
CA ASN A 99 -10.57 -33.55 -13.67
C ASN A 99 -10.65 -33.69 -15.20
N ASN A 100 -9.53 -33.76 -15.92
CA ASN A 100 -9.47 -33.84 -17.38
C ASN A 100 -10.29 -32.74 -18.11
N GLY A 101 -10.46 -31.59 -17.47
CA GLY A 101 -11.32 -30.49 -17.96
C GLY A 101 -10.63 -29.53 -18.93
N MET A 102 -9.37 -29.77 -19.31
CA MET A 102 -8.64 -28.86 -20.18
C MET A 102 -9.27 -28.65 -21.56
N ASP A 103 -9.97 -29.67 -22.06
CA ASP A 103 -10.63 -29.61 -23.37
C ASP A 103 -11.89 -28.76 -23.38
N LEU A 104 -12.42 -28.41 -22.22
CA LEU A 104 -13.54 -27.46 -22.07
C LEU A 104 -13.10 -25.99 -22.22
N LEU A 105 -11.79 -25.72 -22.21
CA LEU A 105 -11.27 -24.39 -22.40
C LEU A 105 -11.01 -24.09 -23.88
N ASP A 106 -11.31 -22.85 -24.30
CA ASP A 106 -10.98 -22.37 -25.64
C ASP A 106 -9.46 -22.21 -25.81
N ASP A 107 -8.96 -22.27 -27.05
CA ASP A 107 -7.53 -22.24 -27.38
C ASP A 107 -6.81 -21.00 -26.83
N ARG A 108 -7.51 -19.88 -26.76
CA ARG A 108 -6.96 -18.62 -26.20
C ARG A 108 -6.75 -18.72 -24.70
N THR A 109 -7.63 -19.44 -24.00
CA THR A 109 -7.52 -19.68 -22.56
C THR A 109 -6.48 -20.77 -22.29
N LYS A 110 -6.43 -21.85 -23.08
CA LYS A 110 -5.37 -22.86 -23.02
C LYS A 110 -3.99 -22.25 -23.18
N LEU A 111 -3.84 -21.30 -24.10
CA LEU A 111 -2.60 -20.54 -24.28
C LEU A 111 -2.22 -19.77 -23.01
N ALA A 112 -3.16 -19.03 -22.39
CA ALA A 112 -2.90 -18.31 -21.17
C ALA A 112 -2.51 -19.22 -20.00
N VAL A 113 -3.13 -20.38 -19.89
CA VAL A 113 -2.80 -21.43 -18.91
C VAL A 113 -1.38 -21.94 -19.12
N ARG A 114 -0.97 -22.24 -20.36
CA ARG A 114 0.39 -22.68 -20.68
C ARG A 114 1.43 -21.65 -20.22
N TYR A 115 1.25 -20.39 -20.58
CA TYR A 115 2.19 -19.33 -20.20
C TYR A 115 2.21 -19.08 -18.68
N ARG A 116 1.08 -19.23 -17.98
CA ARG A 116 1.08 -19.14 -16.51
C ARG A 116 1.89 -20.28 -15.85
N LYS A 117 1.85 -21.49 -16.39
CA LYS A 117 2.66 -22.60 -15.90
C LYS A 117 4.14 -22.40 -16.18
N GLU A 118 4.48 -21.81 -17.31
CA GLU A 118 5.85 -21.51 -17.70
C GLU A 118 6.45 -20.32 -16.92
N TYR A 119 5.62 -19.32 -16.62
CA TYR A 119 5.99 -18.11 -15.89
C TYR A 119 5.14 -17.93 -14.62
N PRO A 120 5.35 -18.75 -13.58
CA PRO A 120 4.46 -18.82 -12.41
C PRO A 120 4.46 -17.57 -11.55
N GLU A 121 5.54 -16.79 -11.53
CA GLU A 121 5.73 -15.65 -10.63
C GLU A 121 5.43 -14.30 -11.28
N THR A 122 5.17 -14.28 -12.59
CA THR A 122 4.95 -13.02 -13.33
C THR A 122 3.59 -12.40 -13.03
N SER A 123 3.53 -11.06 -13.06
CA SER A 123 2.27 -10.35 -13.00
C SER A 123 1.42 -10.58 -14.25
N LEU A 124 0.10 -10.34 -14.16
CA LEU A 124 -0.78 -10.45 -15.33
C LEU A 124 -0.43 -9.48 -16.45
N LYS A 125 0.21 -8.34 -16.12
CA LYS A 125 0.67 -7.38 -17.12
C LYS A 125 1.86 -7.94 -17.89
N GLU A 126 2.89 -8.39 -17.20
CA GLU A 126 4.08 -8.99 -17.80
C GLU A 126 3.72 -10.25 -18.60
N LEU A 127 2.83 -11.11 -18.05
CA LEU A 127 2.36 -12.29 -18.76
C LEU A 127 1.64 -11.94 -20.08
N ALA A 128 0.86 -10.85 -20.10
CA ALA A 128 0.23 -10.36 -21.34
C ALA A 128 1.27 -9.83 -22.34
N GLU A 129 2.32 -9.17 -21.87
CA GLU A 129 3.43 -8.67 -22.68
C GLU A 129 4.23 -9.84 -23.28
N ILE A 130 4.57 -10.86 -22.50
CA ILE A 130 5.25 -12.08 -22.95
C ILE A 130 4.44 -12.75 -24.06
N ILE A 131 3.15 -13.01 -23.83
CA ILE A 131 2.27 -13.65 -24.82
C ILE A 131 2.19 -12.80 -26.09
N THR A 132 2.13 -11.48 -25.97
CA THR A 132 2.10 -10.58 -27.13
C THR A 132 3.38 -10.66 -27.95
N LEU A 133 4.54 -10.67 -27.28
CA LEU A 133 5.85 -10.76 -27.93
C LEU A 133 6.04 -12.08 -28.67
N GLU A 134 5.66 -13.19 -28.04
CA GLU A 134 5.90 -14.52 -28.62
C GLU A 134 4.86 -14.90 -29.68
N THR A 135 3.62 -14.46 -29.55
CA THR A 135 2.55 -14.82 -30.49
C THR A 135 2.29 -13.79 -31.58
N GLY A 136 2.83 -12.58 -31.45
CA GLY A 136 2.54 -11.43 -32.31
C GLY A 136 1.09 -10.90 -32.19
N LYS A 137 0.28 -11.44 -31.27
CA LYS A 137 -1.11 -11.02 -31.05
C LYS A 137 -1.22 -10.15 -29.82
N SER A 138 -1.61 -8.89 -30.00
CA SER A 138 -1.80 -7.96 -28.88
C SER A 138 -2.76 -8.50 -27.84
N LEU A 139 -2.29 -8.57 -26.60
CA LEU A 139 -3.06 -9.00 -25.44
C LEU A 139 -2.91 -7.99 -24.32
N SER A 140 -4.03 -7.51 -23.81
CA SER A 140 -4.05 -6.59 -22.66
C SER A 140 -4.15 -7.34 -21.33
N LYS A 141 -3.76 -6.67 -20.23
CA LYS A 141 -3.99 -7.18 -18.85
C LYS A 141 -5.47 -7.54 -18.61
N SER A 142 -6.40 -6.75 -19.15
CA SER A 142 -7.85 -7.04 -19.05
C SER A 142 -8.21 -8.31 -19.82
N GLY A 143 -7.65 -8.48 -21.02
CA GLY A 143 -7.88 -9.68 -21.84
C GLY A 143 -7.40 -10.96 -21.17
N ILE A 144 -6.21 -10.93 -20.56
CA ILE A 144 -5.69 -12.11 -19.84
C ILE A 144 -6.49 -12.37 -18.56
N ASN A 145 -6.89 -11.33 -17.83
CA ASN A 145 -7.74 -11.47 -16.65
C ASN A 145 -9.11 -12.10 -16.99
N HIS A 146 -9.69 -11.75 -18.14
CA HIS A 146 -10.91 -12.38 -18.62
C HIS A 146 -10.74 -13.90 -18.87
N ARG A 147 -9.61 -14.32 -19.42
CA ARG A 147 -9.29 -15.74 -19.62
C ARG A 147 -9.17 -16.47 -18.29
N PHE A 148 -8.47 -15.92 -17.31
CA PHE A 148 -8.35 -16.53 -15.98
C PHE A 148 -9.67 -16.52 -15.20
N ARG A 149 -10.62 -15.62 -15.52
CA ARG A 149 -11.97 -15.71 -14.97
C ARG A 149 -12.68 -16.98 -15.43
N LYS A 150 -12.54 -17.38 -16.71
CA LYS A 150 -13.09 -18.65 -17.22
C LYS A 150 -12.44 -19.85 -16.53
N VAL A 151 -11.12 -19.82 -16.34
CA VAL A 151 -10.41 -20.87 -15.60
C VAL A 151 -10.98 -21.03 -14.19
N ARG A 152 -11.16 -19.93 -13.47
CA ARG A 152 -11.74 -19.90 -12.12
C ARG A 152 -13.17 -20.46 -12.09
N GLU A 153 -14.02 -20.03 -13.03
CA GLU A 153 -15.41 -20.49 -13.13
C GLU A 153 -15.49 -21.99 -13.37
N LEU A 154 -14.64 -22.52 -14.26
CA LEU A 154 -14.56 -23.95 -14.54
C LEU A 154 -14.04 -24.74 -13.34
N ALA A 155 -12.95 -24.28 -12.71
CA ALA A 155 -12.40 -24.92 -11.50
C ALA A 155 -13.44 -24.98 -10.37
N ALA A 156 -14.18 -23.88 -10.15
CA ALA A 156 -15.23 -23.84 -9.14
C ALA A 156 -16.39 -24.80 -9.43
N SER A 157 -16.68 -25.10 -10.70
CA SER A 157 -17.69 -26.10 -11.06
C SER A 157 -17.26 -27.52 -10.67
N PHE A 158 -15.98 -27.87 -10.90
CA PHE A 158 -15.42 -29.16 -10.48
C PHE A 158 -15.35 -29.31 -8.96
N GLU A 159 -14.95 -28.25 -8.24
CA GLU A 159 -14.92 -28.28 -6.76
C GLU A 159 -16.33 -28.52 -6.15
N LYS A 160 -17.38 -28.00 -6.80
CA LYS A 160 -18.78 -28.24 -6.37
C LYS A 160 -19.24 -29.66 -6.66
N MET A 161 -18.80 -30.27 -7.75
CA MET A 161 -19.10 -31.67 -8.07
C MET A 161 -18.43 -32.60 -7.07
N ASN A 162 -17.13 -32.41 -6.81
CA ASN A 162 -16.35 -33.24 -5.88
C ASN A 162 -16.78 -33.13 -4.40
N LYS A 163 -17.58 -32.13 -4.03
CA LYS A 163 -18.14 -32.00 -2.67
C LYS A 163 -19.50 -32.68 -2.49
N LYS A 164 -20.10 -33.18 -3.57
CA LYS A 164 -21.41 -33.85 -3.53
C LYS A 164 -21.32 -35.39 -3.53
N ASP A 165 -20.14 -35.88 -3.82
CA ASP A 165 -19.74 -37.27 -3.67
C ASP A 165 -19.03 -37.50 -2.33
#